data_cf6fa4770aa04b10879bf839a4226189
#
_entry.id   cf6fa4770aa04b10879bf839a4226189
#
_cell.length_a   1.000
_cell.length_b   1.000
_cell.length_c   1.000
_cell.angle_alpha   90.00
_cell.angle_beta   90.00
_cell.angle_gamma   90.00
#
_symmetry.space_group_name_H-M   'P 1'
#
loop_
_entity.id
_entity.type
_entity.pdbx_description
1 polymer ?
#
loop_
_entity_poly.entity_id
_entity_poly.type
_entity_poly.pdbx_seq_one_letter_code
_entity_poly.pdbx_strand_id
1 'polypeptide(L)'
;MFIDKVNISKEEISIYKKSNPMKTRKIIAVGGSPGTGKTTLFRKYMENKVFQPIEPAKLVSAMYNTERDLYILGKYEEGEVFAGTDRLSMAVQPAVQEWIASHNCNILFEGDRIFNQSFLEFAMGLPNTDLQIVFLNVPKQVLEQRYKDRGSDQSEQFLRGRETKYNNLLSNFDLMSYITEFPNTNLEEQGKVIAFLEEHLKV
;
A
#
# COMPACT_ATOMS: atom_id res chain seq x y z
N MET A 1 -4.83 7.67 48.47
CA MET A 1 -5.22 8.71 47.47
C MET A 1 -5.98 8.00 46.37
N PHE A 2 -7.32 8.00 46.48
CA PHE A 2 -8.18 7.34 45.48
C PHE A 2 -8.29 8.25 44.27
N ILE A 3 -7.90 7.74 43.11
CA ILE A 3 -8.13 8.43 41.82
C ILE A 3 -9.61 8.16 41.49
N ASP A 4 -10.44 9.18 41.59
CA ASP A 4 -11.84 9.11 41.17
C ASP A 4 -11.90 8.72 39.71
N LYS A 5 -12.56 7.58 39.44
CA LYS A 5 -12.88 7.18 38.05
C LYS A 5 -13.86 8.22 37.50
N VAL A 6 -13.38 9.06 36.62
CA VAL A 6 -14.22 9.98 35.85
C VAL A 6 -15.14 9.12 34.97
N ASN A 7 -16.41 9.05 35.34
CA ASN A 7 -17.42 8.35 34.52
C ASN A 7 -17.84 9.29 33.39
N ILE A 8 -17.22 9.13 32.22
CA ILE A 8 -17.59 9.87 30.99
C ILE A 8 -18.83 9.22 30.41
N SER A 9 -19.90 9.98 30.22
CA SER A 9 -21.16 9.49 29.65
C SER A 9 -21.01 9.17 28.14
N LYS A 10 -21.87 8.28 27.63
CA LYS A 10 -21.89 7.99 26.16
C LYS A 10 -22.21 9.24 25.33
N GLU A 11 -22.94 10.19 25.87
CA GLU A 11 -23.26 11.47 25.24
C GLU A 11 -22.03 12.38 25.15
N GLU A 12 -21.26 12.50 26.23
CA GLU A 12 -20.00 13.26 26.25
C GLU A 12 -18.97 12.67 25.27
N ILE A 13 -18.88 11.33 25.19
CA ILE A 13 -18.06 10.64 24.17
C ILE A 13 -18.55 10.94 22.75
N SER A 14 -19.89 11.00 22.54
CA SER A 14 -20.47 11.32 21.24
C SER A 14 -20.21 12.78 20.83
N ILE A 15 -20.33 13.70 21.79
CA ILE A 15 -20.05 15.14 21.56
C ILE A 15 -18.57 15.35 21.29
N TYR A 16 -17.67 14.69 22.05
CA TYR A 16 -16.23 14.75 21.84
C TYR A 16 -15.83 14.22 20.45
N LYS A 17 -16.42 13.11 20.01
CA LYS A 17 -16.20 12.55 18.66
C LYS A 17 -16.75 13.45 17.54
N LYS A 18 -17.83 14.18 17.77
CA LYS A 18 -18.37 15.16 16.81
C LYS A 18 -17.54 16.44 16.73
N SER A 19 -16.97 16.89 17.86
CA SER A 19 -16.13 18.09 17.93
C SER A 19 -14.67 17.84 17.50
N ASN A 20 -14.21 16.58 17.56
CA ASN A 20 -12.89 16.13 17.10
C ASN A 20 -13.07 14.92 16.16
N PRO A 21 -13.42 15.15 14.89
CA PRO A 21 -13.45 14.04 13.93
C PRO A 21 -12.06 13.43 13.85
N MET A 22 -11.95 12.14 14.21
CA MET A 22 -10.67 11.43 14.05
C MET A 22 -10.27 11.52 12.59
N LYS A 23 -9.04 11.97 12.34
CA LYS A 23 -8.46 12.04 10.98
C LYS A 23 -8.64 10.67 10.31
N THR A 24 -9.29 10.65 9.16
CA THR A 24 -9.40 9.43 8.35
C THR A 24 -8.03 9.11 7.79
N ARG A 25 -7.49 7.93 8.13
CA ARG A 25 -6.25 7.45 7.53
C ARG A 25 -6.51 7.00 6.09
N LYS A 26 -5.52 7.12 5.25
CA LYS A 26 -5.55 6.64 3.87
C LYS A 26 -4.60 5.46 3.73
N ILE A 27 -5.10 4.35 3.23
CA ILE A 27 -4.29 3.17 2.92
C ILE A 27 -4.42 2.92 1.42
N ILE A 28 -3.32 3.04 0.69
CA ILE A 28 -3.30 2.75 -0.73
C ILE A 28 -2.37 1.57 -0.99
N ALA A 29 -2.94 0.50 -1.53
CA ALA A 29 -2.23 -0.70 -1.92
C ALA A 29 -2.06 -0.75 -3.44
N VAL A 30 -0.84 -0.89 -3.95
CA VAL A 30 -0.58 -0.99 -5.39
C VAL A 30 -0.15 -2.40 -5.75
N GLY A 31 -0.96 -3.07 -6.56
CA GLY A 31 -0.74 -4.42 -7.06
C GLY A 31 -0.54 -4.49 -8.56
N GLY A 32 -0.30 -5.69 -9.05
CA GLY A 32 -0.11 -5.99 -10.45
C GLY A 32 1.00 -7.01 -10.65
N SER A 33 0.95 -7.73 -11.76
CA SER A 33 1.92 -8.77 -12.11
C SER A 33 3.37 -8.29 -12.04
N PRO A 34 4.35 -9.17 -11.87
CA PRO A 34 5.75 -8.80 -12.05
C PRO A 34 5.93 -8.04 -13.38
N GLY A 35 6.81 -7.05 -13.41
CA GLY A 35 7.04 -6.27 -14.66
C GLY A 35 6.01 -5.17 -14.96
N THR A 36 4.93 -5.01 -14.20
CA THR A 36 3.94 -3.93 -14.42
C THR A 36 4.44 -2.54 -14.05
N GLY A 37 5.65 -2.41 -13.46
CA GLY A 37 6.27 -1.12 -13.18
C GLY A 37 5.97 -0.53 -11.81
N LYS A 38 5.47 -1.32 -10.83
CA LYS A 38 5.18 -0.87 -9.46
C LYS A 38 6.35 -0.13 -8.82
N THR A 39 7.51 -0.74 -8.77
CA THR A 39 8.72 -0.14 -8.18
C THR A 39 9.15 1.14 -8.88
N THR A 40 9.04 1.19 -10.22
CA THR A 40 9.33 2.40 -11.00
C THR A 40 8.35 3.52 -10.66
N LEU A 41 7.07 3.19 -10.56
CA LEU A 41 6.01 4.11 -10.12
C LEU A 41 6.32 4.71 -8.75
N PHE A 42 6.70 3.87 -7.77
CA PHE A 42 7.00 4.34 -6.42
C PHE A 42 8.24 5.22 -6.35
N ARG A 43 9.30 4.86 -7.07
CA ARG A 43 10.49 5.72 -7.18
C ARG A 43 10.13 7.07 -7.79
N LYS A 44 9.32 7.07 -8.85
CA LYS A 44 8.85 8.30 -9.50
C LYS A 44 7.93 9.12 -8.59
N TYR A 45 7.07 8.47 -7.81
CA TYR A 45 6.23 9.14 -6.82
C TYR A 45 7.06 9.82 -5.72
N MET A 46 8.14 9.20 -5.27
CA MET A 46 9.05 9.76 -4.26
C MET A 46 9.98 10.84 -4.81
N GLU A 47 10.19 10.89 -6.12
CA GLU A 47 11.06 11.88 -6.76
C GLU A 47 10.61 13.32 -6.40
N ASN A 48 11.56 14.18 -6.07
CA ASN A 48 11.33 15.56 -5.64
C ASN A 48 10.52 15.73 -4.33
N LYS A 49 10.43 14.69 -3.51
CA LYS A 49 9.85 14.73 -2.17
C LYS A 49 10.88 14.26 -1.13
N VAL A 50 10.79 14.80 0.07
CA VAL A 50 11.69 14.41 1.15
C VAL A 50 11.12 13.18 1.87
N PHE A 51 11.75 12.04 1.68
CA PHE A 51 11.46 10.81 2.41
C PHE A 51 12.69 10.39 3.22
N GLN A 52 12.46 9.91 4.44
CA GLN A 52 13.51 9.38 5.31
C GLN A 52 13.26 7.89 5.59
N PRO A 53 14.29 7.03 5.50
CA PRO A 53 14.15 5.63 5.87
C PRO A 53 13.97 5.52 7.38
N ILE A 54 12.95 4.76 7.81
CA ILE A 54 12.66 4.51 9.22
C ILE A 54 12.22 3.05 9.44
N GLU A 55 12.23 2.62 10.68
CA GLU A 55 11.68 1.35 11.14
C GLU A 55 10.63 1.63 12.24
N PRO A 56 9.36 1.94 11.87
CA PRO A 56 8.33 2.35 12.82
C PRO A 56 7.92 1.23 13.77
N ALA A 57 8.16 -0.02 13.41
CA ALA A 57 7.99 -1.19 14.26
C ALA A 57 9.00 -2.28 13.86
N LYS A 58 9.24 -3.24 14.74
CA LYS A 58 10.13 -4.37 14.48
C LYS A 58 9.74 -5.07 13.17
N LEU A 59 10.68 -5.30 12.28
CA LEU A 59 10.54 -5.87 10.94
C LEU A 59 9.86 -4.95 9.90
N VAL A 60 9.28 -3.82 10.30
CA VAL A 60 8.54 -2.91 9.42
C VAL A 60 9.49 -1.79 9.00
N SER A 61 10.11 -1.90 7.83
CA SER A 61 10.86 -0.79 7.25
C SER A 61 9.94 0.06 6.36
N ALA A 62 10.13 1.37 6.36
CA ALA A 62 9.36 2.30 5.55
C ALA A 62 10.19 3.53 5.15
N MET A 63 9.73 4.23 4.13
CA MET A 63 10.14 5.58 3.79
C MET A 63 9.08 6.55 4.33
N TYR A 64 9.46 7.50 5.19
CA TYR A 64 8.52 8.40 5.84
C TYR A 64 8.64 9.83 5.32
N ASN A 65 7.50 10.41 4.97
CA ASN A 65 7.37 11.82 4.65
C ASN A 65 6.59 12.54 5.76
N THR A 66 7.26 13.46 6.45
CA THR A 66 6.71 14.19 7.62
C THR A 66 5.59 15.15 7.21
N GLU A 67 5.70 15.81 6.07
CA GLU A 67 4.72 16.83 5.62
C GLU A 67 3.35 16.20 5.35
N ARG A 68 3.34 14.96 4.88
CA ARG A 68 2.11 14.24 4.49
C ARG A 68 1.68 13.22 5.54
N ASP A 69 2.46 13.03 6.60
CA ASP A 69 2.28 11.94 7.54
C ASP A 69 2.08 10.59 6.80
N LEU A 70 2.98 10.34 5.84
CA LEU A 70 2.87 9.23 4.90
C LEU A 70 4.03 8.26 5.07
N TYR A 71 3.69 7.00 5.26
CA TYR A 71 4.62 5.88 5.28
C TYR A 71 4.51 5.07 3.99
N ILE A 72 5.59 4.99 3.22
CA ILE A 72 5.71 4.05 2.11
C ILE A 72 6.39 2.81 2.64
N LEU A 73 5.63 1.71 2.78
CA LEU A 73 6.16 0.48 3.37
C LEU A 73 7.12 -0.21 2.43
N GLY A 74 8.23 -0.69 2.99
CA GLY A 74 9.26 -1.42 2.25
C GLY A 74 10.60 -0.71 2.20
N LYS A 75 11.52 -1.27 1.42
CA LYS A 75 12.87 -0.74 1.21
C LYS A 75 13.03 -0.31 -0.24
N TYR A 76 13.62 0.86 -0.45
CA TYR A 76 13.83 1.48 -1.77
C TYR A 76 15.27 1.98 -1.90
N GLU A 77 16.22 1.04 -1.82
CA GLU A 77 17.64 1.35 -1.97
C GLU A 77 17.98 1.63 -3.44
N GLU A 78 18.95 2.50 -3.65
CA GLU A 78 19.40 2.86 -5.00
C GLU A 78 20.15 1.68 -5.64
N GLY A 79 19.93 1.45 -6.94
CA GLY A 79 20.56 0.35 -7.68
C GLY A 79 19.89 -1.03 -7.49
N GLU A 80 18.97 -1.20 -6.56
CA GLU A 80 18.29 -2.47 -6.33
C GLU A 80 17.17 -2.73 -7.35
N VAL A 81 17.13 -3.94 -7.88
CA VAL A 81 16.09 -4.37 -8.84
C VAL A 81 14.76 -4.61 -8.13
N PHE A 82 14.80 -5.21 -6.94
CA PHE A 82 13.63 -5.46 -6.10
C PHE A 82 13.53 -4.39 -5.02
N ALA A 83 12.33 -3.89 -4.80
CA ALA A 83 12.04 -2.88 -3.79
C ALA A 83 10.67 -3.12 -3.14
N GLY A 84 10.24 -2.19 -2.29
CA GLY A 84 8.94 -2.26 -1.64
C GLY A 84 8.90 -3.32 -0.55
N THR A 85 7.72 -3.85 -0.32
CA THR A 85 7.50 -4.83 0.75
C THR A 85 8.13 -6.19 0.46
N ASP A 86 8.47 -6.50 -0.79
CA ASP A 86 9.15 -7.75 -1.16
C ASP A 86 10.57 -7.87 -0.56
N ARG A 87 11.17 -6.74 -0.14
CA ARG A 87 12.43 -6.69 0.59
C ARG A 87 12.28 -6.91 2.10
N LEU A 88 11.05 -7.00 2.61
CA LEU A 88 10.78 -7.24 4.02
C LEU A 88 10.78 -8.74 4.36
N SER A 89 10.86 -9.04 5.66
CA SER A 89 10.77 -10.41 6.17
C SER A 89 9.49 -11.11 5.69
N MET A 90 9.56 -12.44 5.50
CA MET A 90 8.36 -13.27 5.25
C MET A 90 7.34 -13.15 6.38
N ALA A 91 7.78 -12.87 7.60
CA ALA A 91 6.94 -12.74 8.80
C ALA A 91 6.46 -11.30 9.07
N VAL A 92 6.59 -10.36 8.11
CA VAL A 92 6.31 -8.93 8.35
C VAL A 92 4.82 -8.63 8.49
N GLN A 93 3.94 -9.38 7.84
CA GLN A 93 2.52 -9.04 7.77
C GLN A 93 1.86 -8.86 9.15
N PRO A 94 2.01 -9.77 10.13
CA PRO A 94 1.45 -9.55 11.47
C PRO A 94 1.98 -8.29 12.16
N ALA A 95 3.27 -8.00 12.02
CA ALA A 95 3.88 -6.79 12.60
C ALA A 95 3.32 -5.51 11.97
N VAL A 96 3.11 -5.50 10.65
CA VAL A 96 2.46 -4.37 9.94
C VAL A 96 1.03 -4.21 10.41
N GLN A 97 0.26 -5.29 10.54
CA GLN A 97 -1.13 -5.25 10.97
C GLN A 97 -1.25 -4.70 12.40
N GLU A 98 -0.43 -5.16 13.34
CA GLU A 98 -0.40 -4.68 14.73
C GLU A 98 -0.04 -3.19 14.79
N TRP A 99 0.98 -2.79 14.04
CA TRP A 99 1.41 -1.39 13.99
C TRP A 99 0.33 -0.48 13.40
N ILE A 100 -0.27 -0.83 12.26
CA ILE A 100 -1.34 -0.04 11.63
C ILE A 100 -2.58 0.04 12.53
N ALA A 101 -2.94 -1.03 13.23
CA ALA A 101 -4.10 -1.03 14.13
C ALA A 101 -3.96 -0.02 15.28
N SER A 102 -2.73 0.26 15.71
CA SER A 102 -2.43 1.17 16.82
C SER A 102 -2.04 2.60 16.38
N HIS A 103 -1.82 2.84 15.07
CA HIS A 103 -1.36 4.13 14.55
C HIS A 103 -2.29 4.64 13.44
N ASN A 104 -2.75 5.88 13.57
CA ASN A 104 -3.63 6.51 12.57
C ASN A 104 -2.80 7.38 11.60
N CYS A 105 -2.10 6.75 10.67
CA CYS A 105 -1.23 7.40 9.69
C CYS A 105 -1.58 6.97 8.25
N ASN A 106 -1.15 7.75 7.27
CA ASN A 106 -1.34 7.41 5.87
C ASN A 106 -0.29 6.38 5.41
N ILE A 107 -0.72 5.41 4.63
CA ILE A 107 0.10 4.29 4.20
C ILE A 107 -0.04 4.09 2.70
N LEU A 108 1.09 3.96 2.02
CA LEU A 108 1.21 3.57 0.63
C LEU A 108 2.15 2.37 0.55
N PHE A 109 1.80 1.33 -0.21
CA PHE A 109 2.69 0.19 -0.38
C PHE A 109 2.50 -0.54 -1.70
N GLU A 110 3.55 -1.22 -2.13
CA GLU A 110 3.55 -2.19 -3.22
C GLU A 110 4.34 -3.44 -2.80
N GLY A 111 4.15 -4.53 -3.52
CA GLY A 111 4.87 -5.78 -3.30
C GLY A 111 4.02 -6.89 -2.68
N ASP A 112 4.31 -8.10 -3.12
CA ASP A 112 3.49 -9.29 -2.84
C ASP A 112 3.53 -9.77 -1.39
N ARG A 113 4.48 -9.25 -0.60
CA ARG A 113 4.67 -9.64 0.80
C ARG A 113 3.43 -9.37 1.65
N ILE A 114 2.78 -8.22 1.41
CA ILE A 114 1.55 -7.82 2.09
C ILE A 114 0.39 -7.49 1.13
N PHE A 115 0.65 -7.42 -0.18
CA PHE A 115 -0.43 -7.28 -1.16
C PHE A 115 -1.11 -8.64 -1.38
N ASN A 116 -2.01 -9.00 -0.49
CA ASN A 116 -2.79 -10.23 -0.54
C ASN A 116 -4.17 -10.02 0.09
N GLN A 117 -5.09 -10.95 -0.18
CA GLN A 117 -6.48 -10.86 0.26
C GLN A 117 -6.61 -10.63 1.77
N SER A 118 -5.93 -11.43 2.59
CA SER A 118 -6.02 -11.34 4.04
C SER A 118 -5.60 -9.97 4.60
N PHE A 119 -4.56 -9.35 4.02
CA PHE A 119 -4.14 -8.01 4.44
C PHE A 119 -5.12 -6.93 3.97
N LEU A 120 -5.63 -7.03 2.75
CA LEU A 120 -6.57 -6.06 2.20
C LEU A 120 -7.91 -6.09 2.93
N GLU A 121 -8.42 -7.27 3.27
CA GLU A 121 -9.62 -7.43 4.10
C GLU A 121 -9.40 -6.88 5.53
N PHE A 122 -8.23 -7.11 6.11
CA PHE A 122 -7.85 -6.48 7.38
C PHE A 122 -7.87 -4.95 7.27
N ALA A 123 -7.25 -4.38 6.25
CA ALA A 123 -7.21 -2.93 6.03
C ALA A 123 -8.61 -2.34 5.82
N MET A 124 -9.46 -3.04 5.07
CA MET A 124 -10.87 -2.69 4.87
C MET A 124 -11.66 -2.64 6.19
N GLY A 125 -11.38 -3.55 7.11
CA GLY A 125 -12.04 -3.63 8.41
C GLY A 125 -11.56 -2.60 9.45
N LEU A 126 -10.51 -1.83 9.17
CA LEU A 126 -9.99 -0.84 10.11
C LEU A 126 -10.92 0.38 10.23
N PRO A 127 -11.17 0.88 11.45
CA PRO A 127 -11.98 2.08 11.65
C PRO A 127 -11.30 3.33 11.07
N ASN A 128 -12.11 4.28 10.58
CA ASN A 128 -11.67 5.56 10.01
C ASN A 128 -10.57 5.38 8.95
N THR A 129 -10.79 4.46 8.02
CA THR A 129 -9.84 4.12 6.95
C THR A 129 -10.51 4.32 5.60
N ASP A 130 -9.85 5.08 4.74
CA ASP A 130 -10.12 5.16 3.30
C ASP A 130 -9.11 4.22 2.61
N LEU A 131 -9.61 3.06 2.19
CA LEU A 131 -8.81 2.06 1.48
C LEU A 131 -8.95 2.27 -0.03
N GLN A 132 -7.83 2.30 -0.73
CA GLN A 132 -7.77 2.28 -2.20
C GLN A 132 -6.85 1.14 -2.63
N ILE A 133 -7.30 0.33 -3.57
CA ILE A 133 -6.52 -0.75 -4.17
C ILE A 133 -6.30 -0.38 -5.63
N VAL A 134 -5.08 0.00 -5.95
CA VAL A 134 -4.66 0.33 -7.33
C VAL A 134 -4.08 -0.93 -7.95
N PHE A 135 -4.64 -1.36 -9.05
CA PHE A 135 -4.14 -2.52 -9.80
C PHE A 135 -3.55 -2.07 -11.14
N LEU A 136 -2.24 -2.30 -11.31
CA LEU A 136 -1.56 -1.97 -12.57
C LEU A 136 -1.76 -3.10 -13.58
N ASN A 137 -2.43 -2.78 -14.68
CA ASN A 137 -2.68 -3.70 -15.78
C ASN A 137 -1.74 -3.39 -16.97
N VAL A 138 -1.06 -4.43 -17.46
CA VAL A 138 -0.15 -4.33 -18.60
C VAL A 138 -0.36 -5.54 -19.50
N PRO A 139 -0.54 -5.35 -20.82
CA PRO A 139 -0.71 -6.45 -21.76
C PRO A 139 0.41 -7.48 -21.69
N LYS A 140 0.06 -8.77 -21.82
CA LYS A 140 1.01 -9.88 -21.71
C LYS A 140 2.24 -9.73 -22.61
N GLN A 141 2.03 -9.29 -23.85
CA GLN A 141 3.12 -9.06 -24.80
C GLN A 141 4.15 -8.03 -24.31
N VAL A 142 3.67 -6.95 -23.65
CA VAL A 142 4.54 -5.92 -23.07
C VAL A 142 5.29 -6.47 -21.85
N LEU A 143 4.63 -7.28 -21.01
CA LEU A 143 5.28 -7.95 -19.88
C LEU A 143 6.38 -8.91 -20.34
N GLU A 144 6.11 -9.73 -21.35
CA GLU A 144 7.09 -10.67 -21.93
C GLU A 144 8.33 -9.93 -22.46
N GLN A 145 8.13 -8.78 -23.14
CA GLN A 145 9.25 -7.96 -23.58
C GLN A 145 10.04 -7.40 -22.38
N ARG A 146 9.36 -6.87 -21.37
CA ARG A 146 10.01 -6.36 -20.14
C ARG A 146 10.77 -7.44 -19.37
N TYR A 147 10.30 -8.70 -19.38
CA TYR A 147 11.03 -9.83 -18.77
C TYR A 147 12.33 -10.12 -19.53
N LYS A 148 12.27 -10.15 -20.86
CA LYS A 148 13.47 -10.34 -21.71
C LYS A 148 14.49 -9.23 -21.48
N ASP A 149 14.05 -7.98 -21.49
CA ASP A 149 14.92 -6.80 -21.31
C ASP A 149 15.65 -6.80 -19.96
N ARG A 150 15.03 -7.41 -18.93
CA ARG A 150 15.61 -7.53 -17.59
C ARG A 150 16.45 -8.79 -17.38
N GLY A 151 16.49 -9.71 -18.34
CA GLY A 151 17.05 -11.04 -18.13
C GLY A 151 16.37 -11.81 -17.00
N SER A 152 15.04 -11.67 -16.88
CA SER A 152 14.29 -12.27 -15.77
C SER A 152 13.97 -13.72 -16.06
N ASP A 153 14.46 -14.66 -15.22
CA ASP A 153 14.26 -16.10 -15.32
C ASP A 153 13.04 -16.59 -14.50
N GLN A 154 11.98 -15.79 -14.43
CA GLN A 154 10.77 -16.21 -13.71
C GLN A 154 10.11 -17.39 -14.41
N SER A 155 9.89 -18.49 -13.67
CA SER A 155 9.25 -19.67 -14.23
C SER A 155 7.79 -19.39 -14.61
N GLU A 156 7.29 -20.07 -15.66
CA GLU A 156 5.88 -19.98 -16.04
C GLU A 156 4.93 -20.35 -14.89
N GLN A 157 5.31 -21.32 -14.06
CA GLN A 157 4.52 -21.72 -12.91
C GLN A 157 4.39 -20.57 -11.89
N PHE A 158 5.47 -19.83 -11.65
CA PHE A 158 5.45 -18.65 -10.78
C PHE A 158 4.52 -17.58 -11.34
N LEU A 159 4.63 -17.26 -12.63
CA LEU A 159 3.80 -16.25 -13.29
C LEU A 159 2.32 -16.63 -13.27
N ARG A 160 1.97 -17.89 -13.56
CA ARG A 160 0.59 -18.41 -13.47
C ARG A 160 0.03 -18.33 -12.04
N GLY A 161 0.86 -18.64 -11.04
CA GLY A 161 0.46 -18.51 -9.63
C GLY A 161 0.13 -17.05 -9.26
N ARG A 162 0.90 -16.08 -9.78
CA ARG A 162 0.62 -14.66 -9.60
C ARG A 162 -0.64 -14.20 -10.31
N GLU A 163 -0.84 -14.63 -11.55
CA GLU A 163 -2.05 -14.34 -12.31
C GLU A 163 -3.31 -14.87 -11.59
N THR A 164 -3.28 -16.12 -11.13
CA THR A 164 -4.38 -16.71 -10.36
C THR A 164 -4.66 -15.91 -9.08
N LYS A 165 -3.62 -15.53 -8.33
CA LYS A 165 -3.77 -14.71 -7.13
C LYS A 165 -4.47 -13.38 -7.44
N TYR A 166 -4.07 -12.71 -8.50
CA TYR A 166 -4.64 -11.41 -8.85
C TYR A 166 -6.05 -11.52 -9.40
N ASN A 167 -6.34 -12.54 -10.21
CA ASN A 167 -7.71 -12.81 -10.67
C ASN A 167 -8.66 -13.08 -9.49
N ASN A 168 -8.20 -13.80 -8.47
CA ASN A 168 -8.98 -14.03 -7.26
C ASN A 168 -9.22 -12.73 -6.49
N LEU A 169 -8.23 -11.82 -6.41
CA LEU A 169 -8.39 -10.51 -5.78
C LEU A 169 -9.37 -9.63 -6.55
N LEU A 170 -9.23 -9.54 -7.86
CA LEU A 170 -10.10 -8.74 -8.73
C LEU A 170 -11.56 -9.22 -8.74
N SER A 171 -11.78 -10.51 -8.51
CA SER A 171 -13.12 -11.13 -8.42
C SER A 171 -13.65 -11.23 -6.99
N ASN A 172 -12.92 -10.77 -5.98
CA ASN A 172 -13.38 -10.78 -4.60
C ASN A 172 -14.49 -9.74 -4.40
N PHE A 173 -15.69 -10.20 -4.09
CA PHE A 173 -16.88 -9.35 -3.95
C PHE A 173 -16.73 -8.23 -2.91
N ASP A 174 -16.05 -8.51 -1.80
CA ASP A 174 -15.87 -7.55 -0.71
C ASP A 174 -14.83 -6.46 -1.04
N LEU A 175 -13.84 -6.79 -1.87
CA LEU A 175 -12.74 -5.89 -2.24
C LEU A 175 -12.97 -5.14 -3.55
N MET A 176 -13.83 -5.62 -4.44
CA MET A 176 -13.99 -5.08 -5.80
C MET A 176 -14.36 -3.58 -5.83
N SER A 177 -15.14 -3.10 -4.84
CA SER A 177 -15.52 -1.69 -4.74
C SER A 177 -14.37 -0.75 -4.37
N TYR A 178 -13.27 -1.27 -3.87
CA TYR A 178 -12.05 -0.53 -3.51
C TYR A 178 -10.99 -0.57 -4.61
N ILE A 179 -11.21 -1.36 -5.67
CA ILE A 179 -10.22 -1.60 -6.72
C ILE A 179 -10.42 -0.61 -7.87
N THR A 180 -9.34 0.06 -8.25
CA THR A 180 -9.24 0.83 -9.48
C THR A 180 -8.11 0.28 -10.32
N GLU A 181 -8.42 -0.12 -11.55
CA GLU A 181 -7.44 -0.62 -12.51
C GLU A 181 -6.87 0.53 -13.35
N PHE A 182 -5.55 0.53 -13.53
CA PHE A 182 -4.85 1.48 -14.39
C PHE A 182 -3.95 0.75 -15.39
N PRO A 183 -3.96 1.12 -16.67
CA PRO A 183 -2.90 0.74 -17.57
C PRO A 183 -1.59 1.39 -17.13
N ASN A 184 -0.45 0.70 -17.33
CA ASN A 184 0.87 1.22 -17.02
C ASN A 184 1.91 0.75 -18.04
N THR A 185 1.65 1.02 -19.31
CA THR A 185 2.52 0.63 -20.44
C THR A 185 3.55 1.68 -20.78
N ASN A 186 3.28 2.95 -20.49
CA ASN A 186 4.08 4.11 -20.85
C ASN A 186 4.09 5.19 -19.76
N LEU A 187 4.86 6.25 -19.96
CA LEU A 187 5.03 7.34 -18.97
C LEU A 187 3.77 8.19 -18.78
N GLU A 188 2.93 8.33 -19.79
CA GLU A 188 1.67 9.08 -19.68
C GLU A 188 0.68 8.35 -18.75
N GLU A 189 0.52 7.05 -18.97
CA GLU A 189 -0.31 6.21 -18.09
C GLU A 189 0.22 6.17 -16.67
N GLN A 190 1.54 6.06 -16.49
CA GLN A 190 2.18 6.16 -15.18
C GLN A 190 1.88 7.51 -14.52
N GLY A 191 1.89 8.61 -15.27
CA GLY A 191 1.53 9.94 -14.80
C GLY A 191 0.10 10.02 -14.27
N LYS A 192 -0.85 9.32 -14.89
CA LYS A 192 -2.24 9.23 -14.42
C LYS A 192 -2.34 8.50 -13.07
N VAL A 193 -1.57 7.43 -12.90
CA VAL A 193 -1.50 6.73 -11.60
C VAL A 193 -0.90 7.64 -10.52
N ILE A 194 0.19 8.34 -10.82
CA ILE A 194 0.80 9.28 -9.87
C ILE A 194 -0.20 10.39 -9.49
N ALA A 195 -0.94 10.95 -10.44
CA ALA A 195 -1.96 11.95 -10.17
C ALA A 195 -3.07 11.41 -9.24
N PHE A 196 -3.50 10.18 -9.45
CA PHE A 196 -4.46 9.51 -8.57
C PHE A 196 -3.90 9.37 -7.13
N LEU A 197 -2.65 8.91 -6.98
CA LEU A 197 -2.00 8.79 -5.68
C LEU A 197 -1.88 10.16 -4.98
N GLU A 198 -1.49 11.20 -5.73
CA GLU A 198 -1.38 12.57 -5.21
C GLU A 198 -2.73 13.11 -4.74
N GLU A 199 -3.79 12.87 -5.50
CA GLU A 199 -5.13 13.34 -5.13
C GLU A 199 -5.62 12.67 -3.84
N HIS A 200 -5.46 11.36 -3.70
CA HIS A 200 -5.92 10.61 -2.53
C HIS A 200 -5.05 10.82 -1.30
N LEU A 201 -3.77 11.16 -1.46
CA LEU A 201 -2.82 11.39 -0.36
C LEU A 201 -2.64 12.90 -0.03
N LYS A 202 -3.48 13.78 -0.58
CA LYS A 202 -3.52 15.18 -0.13
C LYS A 202 -3.93 15.26 1.35
N VAL A 203 -3.19 16.06 2.09
CA VAL A 203 -3.46 16.38 3.51
C VAL A 203 -4.49 17.50 3.58
#